data_7591406cc69c531a1f6b2792842ecd00
#
_entry.id   7591406cc69c531a1f6b2792842ecd00
#
_cell.length_a   1.000
_cell.length_b   1.000
_cell.length_c   1.000
_cell.angle_alpha   90.00
_cell.angle_beta   90.00
_cell.angle_gamma   90.00
#
_symmetry.space_group_name_H-M   'P 1'
#
loop_
_entity.id
_entity.type
_entity.pdbx_description
1 polymer ?
#
loop_
_entity_poly.entity_id
_entity_poly.type
_entity_poly.pdbx_seq_one_letter_code
_entity_poly.pdbx_strand_id
1 'polypeptide(L)'
;MNTYQYPATLPVTTTGGWSRPGWWDILAEAEAQGRFGPADRQELFDDYCRLAISDQEAAGLDALTDGEHRRLGWIEGITGSLPGIQVRPAARKLGAIGWDMLPVYEVQRPLDDLEAIWDYVGEYRFLRAHTRRRPKMGLPGPYGMTTELDFSQVYRNRRDCAEALVPAIRGHIKDLVAAGCDYIQIEEPLTPSHAAEDRTAENMVDLINKCVDGVTGCTFIVHICFGSFRRLPYAKRSYRWLFPALLDANVHGFSLEFGGREMAEIDLVGKWDSERILSAGLIDIKTHYSETPDDIIERVRTCLEYRAPERLEISTDCGLRRVPRYLAMSKMSAAAEAARRLRASG
;
A
#
# COMPACT_ATOMS: atom_id res chain seq x y z
N MET A 1 20.60 -15.67 6.66
CA MET A 1 20.54 -14.19 6.56
C MET A 1 20.30 -13.88 5.10
N ASN A 2 19.22 -13.14 4.80
CA ASN A 2 18.93 -12.71 3.43
C ASN A 2 19.94 -11.64 3.03
N THR A 3 20.79 -11.92 2.05
CA THR A 3 21.79 -10.97 1.54
C THR A 3 21.17 -10.17 0.40
N TYR A 4 20.39 -9.14 0.75
CA TYR A 4 19.91 -8.17 -0.24
C TYR A 4 20.95 -7.06 -0.44
N GLN A 5 21.02 -6.53 -1.65
CA GLN A 5 21.63 -5.23 -1.89
C GLN A 5 20.62 -4.15 -1.47
N TYR A 6 20.73 -3.68 -0.23
CA TYR A 6 19.85 -2.64 0.31
C TYR A 6 20.71 -1.55 0.93
N PRO A 7 20.59 -0.29 0.50
CA PRO A 7 21.42 0.80 1.01
C PRO A 7 21.06 1.14 2.46
N ALA A 8 22.05 1.57 3.22
CA ALA A 8 21.86 1.99 4.61
C ALA A 8 21.08 3.29 4.72
N THR A 9 21.13 4.15 3.69
CA THR A 9 20.53 5.49 3.68
C THR A 9 19.66 5.70 2.45
N LEU A 10 18.56 6.41 2.60
CA LEU A 10 17.69 6.87 1.53
C LEU A 10 17.29 5.77 0.51
N PRO A 11 16.88 4.56 0.94
CA PRO A 11 16.44 3.55 -0.02
C PRO A 11 15.20 4.02 -0.79
N VAL A 12 15.10 3.55 -2.04
CA VAL A 12 13.97 3.87 -2.93
C VAL A 12 13.03 2.69 -3.00
N THR A 13 11.75 2.93 -2.78
CA THR A 13 10.69 1.93 -2.86
C THR A 13 9.44 2.53 -3.47
N THR A 14 8.41 1.72 -3.66
CA THR A 14 7.07 2.15 -4.06
C THR A 14 6.04 1.82 -2.99
N THR A 15 4.93 2.52 -2.99
CA THR A 15 3.78 2.20 -2.16
C THR A 15 2.83 1.31 -2.94
N GLY A 16 2.73 0.02 -2.57
CA GLY A 16 1.78 -0.93 -3.13
C GLY A 16 2.03 -1.30 -4.60
N GLY A 17 0.94 -1.38 -5.37
CA GLY A 17 0.95 -1.96 -6.70
C GLY A 17 1.69 -1.17 -7.77
N TRP A 18 2.34 -1.89 -8.69
CA TRP A 18 3.00 -1.31 -9.86
C TRP A 18 2.03 -1.01 -11.00
N SER A 19 2.47 -0.19 -11.94
CA SER A 19 1.73 0.19 -13.14
C SER A 19 1.40 -1.01 -14.01
N ARG A 20 0.17 -1.05 -14.51
CA ARG A 20 -0.27 -2.07 -15.46
C ARG A 20 0.16 -1.72 -16.88
N PRO A 21 0.54 -2.70 -17.71
CA PRO A 21 0.78 -2.46 -19.13
C PRO A 21 -0.52 -2.09 -19.84
N GLY A 22 -0.43 -1.29 -20.92
CA GLY A 22 -1.62 -0.79 -21.63
C GLY A 22 -2.51 -1.87 -22.27
N TRP A 23 -1.98 -3.08 -22.47
CA TRP A 23 -2.75 -4.24 -22.99
C TRP A 23 -3.48 -5.02 -21.90
N TRP A 24 -3.36 -4.64 -20.63
CA TRP A 24 -4.06 -5.26 -19.49
C TRP A 24 -5.57 -5.34 -19.71
N ASP A 25 -6.20 -4.24 -20.15
CA ASP A 25 -7.66 -4.17 -20.28
C ASP A 25 -8.20 -5.15 -21.33
N ILE A 26 -7.41 -5.38 -22.40
CA ILE A 26 -7.75 -6.37 -23.46
C ILE A 26 -7.79 -7.79 -22.88
N LEU A 27 -6.83 -8.13 -22.03
CA LEU A 27 -6.75 -9.46 -21.44
C LEU A 27 -7.76 -9.64 -20.30
N ALA A 28 -8.03 -8.59 -19.53
CA ALA A 28 -9.08 -8.60 -18.51
C ALA A 28 -10.47 -8.81 -19.13
N GLU A 29 -10.74 -8.22 -20.30
CA GLU A 29 -11.96 -8.46 -21.04
C GLU A 29 -12.03 -9.90 -21.55
N ALA A 30 -10.93 -10.43 -22.10
CA ALA A 30 -10.85 -11.82 -22.56
C ALA A 30 -11.10 -12.83 -21.42
N GLU A 31 -10.59 -12.55 -20.23
CA GLU A 31 -10.84 -13.33 -19.01
C GLU A 31 -12.31 -13.26 -18.60
N ALA A 32 -12.90 -12.07 -18.57
CA ALA A 32 -14.32 -11.88 -18.24
C ALA A 32 -15.26 -12.61 -19.21
N GLN A 33 -14.82 -12.83 -20.47
CA GLN A 33 -15.52 -13.60 -21.48
C GLN A 33 -15.27 -15.12 -21.39
N GLY A 34 -14.52 -15.58 -20.38
CA GLY A 34 -14.21 -17.00 -20.18
C GLY A 34 -13.28 -17.60 -21.24
N ARG A 35 -12.49 -16.78 -21.92
CA ARG A 35 -11.54 -17.24 -22.98
C ARG A 35 -10.26 -17.85 -22.41
N PHE A 36 -9.99 -17.69 -21.12
CA PHE A 36 -8.82 -18.23 -20.44
C PHE A 36 -9.19 -19.34 -19.48
N GLY A 37 -8.41 -20.44 -19.53
CA GLY A 37 -8.43 -21.48 -18.52
C GLY A 37 -7.56 -21.09 -17.30
N PRO A 38 -7.58 -21.93 -16.23
CA PRO A 38 -6.77 -21.67 -15.03
C PRO A 38 -5.26 -21.57 -15.31
N ALA A 39 -4.74 -22.39 -16.24
CA ALA A 39 -3.32 -22.37 -16.62
C ALA A 39 -2.95 -21.08 -17.36
N ASP A 40 -3.77 -20.65 -18.31
CA ASP A 40 -3.55 -19.39 -19.05
C ASP A 40 -3.58 -18.19 -18.11
N ARG A 41 -4.51 -18.21 -17.16
CA ARG A 41 -4.64 -17.19 -16.13
C ARG A 41 -3.40 -17.11 -15.22
N GLN A 42 -2.89 -18.26 -14.79
CA GLN A 42 -1.68 -18.35 -13.98
C GLN A 42 -0.48 -17.79 -14.74
N GLU A 43 -0.27 -18.20 -15.99
CA GLU A 43 0.81 -17.71 -16.85
C GLU A 43 0.73 -16.21 -17.05
N LEU A 44 -0.46 -15.68 -17.32
CA LEU A 44 -0.71 -14.25 -17.49
C LEU A 44 -0.29 -13.44 -16.24
N PHE A 45 -0.69 -13.86 -15.04
CA PHE A 45 -0.31 -13.17 -13.80
C PHE A 45 1.18 -13.32 -13.50
N ASP A 46 1.78 -14.45 -13.81
CA ASP A 46 3.23 -14.65 -13.66
C ASP A 46 4.00 -13.68 -14.55
N ASP A 47 3.57 -13.50 -15.80
CA ASP A 47 4.21 -12.56 -16.74
C ASP A 47 4.02 -11.09 -16.31
N TYR A 48 2.85 -10.73 -15.80
CA TYR A 48 2.63 -9.41 -15.22
C TYR A 48 3.55 -9.13 -14.03
N CYS A 49 3.69 -10.10 -13.12
CA CYS A 49 4.58 -9.96 -11.97
C CYS A 49 6.05 -9.89 -12.40
N ARG A 50 6.49 -10.71 -13.37
CA ARG A 50 7.85 -10.63 -13.93
C ARG A 50 8.12 -9.27 -14.56
N LEU A 51 7.16 -8.74 -15.33
CA LEU A 51 7.26 -7.41 -15.93
C LEU A 51 7.37 -6.31 -14.87
N ALA A 52 6.52 -6.36 -13.84
CA ALA A 52 6.55 -5.39 -12.75
C ALA A 52 7.88 -5.41 -11.98
N ILE A 53 8.42 -6.59 -11.69
CA ILE A 53 9.72 -6.76 -11.02
C ILE A 53 10.83 -6.18 -11.91
N SER A 54 10.87 -6.56 -13.19
CA SER A 54 11.85 -6.08 -14.15
C SER A 54 11.83 -4.55 -14.31
N ASP A 55 10.64 -3.96 -14.38
CA ASP A 55 10.47 -2.51 -14.44
C ASP A 55 11.03 -1.79 -13.22
N GLN A 56 10.70 -2.29 -12.03
CA GLN A 56 11.17 -1.71 -10.77
C GLN A 56 12.69 -1.82 -10.64
N GLU A 57 13.29 -2.96 -11.01
CA GLU A 57 14.74 -3.11 -11.05
C GLU A 57 15.38 -2.16 -12.07
N ALA A 58 14.82 -2.05 -13.28
CA ALA A 58 15.30 -1.13 -14.31
C ALA A 58 15.17 0.34 -13.91
N ALA A 59 14.14 0.70 -13.15
CA ALA A 59 13.98 2.03 -12.58
C ALA A 59 14.93 2.30 -11.40
N GLY A 60 15.60 1.27 -10.87
CA GLY A 60 16.61 1.41 -9.82
C GLY A 60 16.08 1.37 -8.39
N LEU A 61 14.92 0.76 -8.15
CA LEU A 61 14.37 0.60 -6.80
C LEU A 61 15.22 -0.34 -5.94
N ASP A 62 15.28 -0.08 -4.64
CA ASP A 62 16.02 -0.85 -3.65
C ASP A 62 15.14 -1.90 -2.95
N ALA A 63 13.85 -1.59 -2.75
CA ALA A 63 12.84 -2.54 -2.30
C ALA A 63 11.69 -2.62 -3.31
N LEU A 64 11.27 -3.85 -3.66
CA LEU A 64 10.32 -4.12 -4.73
C LEU A 64 9.09 -4.86 -4.23
N THR A 65 7.98 -4.70 -4.98
CA THR A 65 6.80 -5.56 -4.90
C THR A 65 6.67 -6.41 -6.17
N ASP A 66 5.81 -7.42 -6.16
CA ASP A 66 5.43 -8.18 -7.37
C ASP A 66 4.48 -7.38 -8.29
N GLY A 67 4.22 -6.12 -7.96
CA GLY A 67 3.25 -5.24 -8.61
C GLY A 67 1.82 -5.44 -8.14
N GLU A 68 1.55 -6.39 -7.27
CA GLU A 68 0.21 -6.78 -6.77
C GLU A 68 -0.76 -7.16 -7.90
N HIS A 69 -0.22 -7.70 -8.99
CA HIS A 69 -1.01 -7.97 -10.19
C HIS A 69 -1.94 -9.18 -10.03
N ARG A 70 -1.62 -10.12 -9.14
CA ARG A 70 -2.48 -11.27 -8.82
C ARG A 70 -3.77 -10.85 -8.09
N ARG A 71 -3.73 -9.70 -7.43
CA ARG A 71 -4.88 -9.07 -6.78
C ARG A 71 -5.60 -8.21 -7.81
N LEU A 72 -6.76 -8.63 -8.29
CA LEU A 72 -7.53 -7.94 -9.36
C LEU A 72 -7.81 -6.46 -9.05
N GLY A 73 -7.84 -6.08 -7.80
CA GLY A 73 -7.95 -4.72 -7.31
C GLY A 73 -7.85 -4.70 -5.80
N TRP A 74 -7.63 -3.53 -5.19
CA TRP A 74 -7.67 -3.41 -3.74
C TRP A 74 -9.05 -3.76 -3.19
N ILE A 75 -10.10 -3.17 -3.75
CA ILE A 75 -11.48 -3.36 -3.30
C ILE A 75 -12.04 -4.67 -3.89
N GLU A 76 -11.99 -4.79 -5.20
CA GLU A 76 -12.60 -5.91 -5.93
C GLU A 76 -11.87 -7.24 -5.64
N GLY A 77 -10.55 -7.22 -5.60
CA GLY A 77 -9.73 -8.41 -5.46
C GLY A 77 -9.52 -8.87 -4.02
N ILE A 78 -9.57 -7.96 -3.04
CA ILE A 78 -9.38 -8.30 -1.64
C ILE A 78 -10.72 -8.32 -0.91
N THR A 79 -11.41 -7.19 -0.86
CA THR A 79 -12.68 -7.06 -0.13
C THR A 79 -13.79 -7.90 -0.75
N GLY A 80 -13.93 -7.88 -2.07
CA GLY A 80 -14.95 -8.63 -2.80
C GLY A 80 -14.76 -10.15 -2.79
N SER A 81 -13.57 -10.65 -2.43
CA SER A 81 -13.28 -12.09 -2.30
C SER A 81 -13.58 -12.65 -0.92
N LEU A 82 -13.93 -11.82 0.05
CA LEU A 82 -14.25 -12.28 1.42
C LEU A 82 -15.48 -13.18 1.43
N PRO A 83 -15.45 -14.35 2.11
CA PRO A 83 -16.61 -15.18 2.29
C PRO A 83 -17.73 -14.43 3.00
N GLY A 84 -18.96 -14.57 2.51
CA GLY A 84 -20.12 -13.91 3.10
C GLY A 84 -20.29 -12.46 2.65
N ILE A 85 -19.55 -12.02 1.63
CA ILE A 85 -19.80 -10.74 0.96
C ILE A 85 -20.75 -10.93 -0.21
N GLN A 86 -21.82 -10.15 -0.24
CA GLN A 86 -22.68 -9.99 -1.41
C GLN A 86 -22.31 -8.70 -2.12
N VAL A 87 -21.90 -8.83 -3.38
CA VAL A 87 -21.64 -7.66 -4.23
C VAL A 87 -22.94 -7.20 -4.83
N ARG A 88 -23.37 -5.98 -4.50
CA ARG A 88 -24.53 -5.34 -5.11
C ARG A 88 -24.08 -4.29 -6.15
N PRO A 89 -24.79 -4.12 -7.25
CA PRO A 89 -24.48 -3.05 -8.21
C PRO A 89 -24.42 -1.70 -7.52
N ALA A 90 -23.62 -0.78 -8.07
CA ALA A 90 -23.50 0.57 -7.57
C ALA A 90 -24.89 1.22 -7.42
N ALA A 91 -25.27 1.55 -6.20
CA ALA A 91 -26.44 2.36 -5.94
C ALA A 91 -26.05 3.84 -6.08
N ARG A 92 -26.97 4.67 -6.57
CA ARG A 92 -26.72 6.10 -6.76
C ARG A 92 -26.44 6.79 -5.42
N LYS A 93 -25.16 6.83 -5.02
CA LYS A 93 -24.66 7.59 -3.87
C LYS A 93 -23.88 8.79 -4.40
N LEU A 94 -24.17 9.98 -3.90
CA LEU A 94 -23.32 11.14 -4.11
C LEU A 94 -22.08 10.99 -3.21
N GLY A 95 -21.06 10.29 -3.71
CA GLY A 95 -19.77 10.21 -3.03
C GLY A 95 -19.02 11.55 -3.06
N ALA A 96 -17.85 11.60 -2.46
CA ALA A 96 -17.00 12.80 -2.38
C ALA A 96 -16.69 13.45 -3.73
N ILE A 97 -16.82 12.70 -4.82
CA ILE A 97 -16.64 13.16 -6.21
C ILE A 97 -17.95 13.16 -7.02
N GLY A 98 -19.11 12.98 -6.37
CA GLY A 98 -20.44 13.03 -7.00
C GLY A 98 -20.76 11.85 -7.94
N TRP A 99 -20.07 10.71 -7.84
CA TRP A 99 -20.20 9.59 -8.77
C TRP A 99 -20.42 8.28 -8.03
N ASP A 100 -21.48 7.58 -8.42
CA ASP A 100 -21.77 6.23 -7.96
C ASP A 100 -21.25 5.22 -8.97
N MET A 101 -20.00 4.82 -8.82
CA MET A 101 -19.39 3.88 -9.74
C MET A 101 -18.82 2.63 -9.07
N LEU A 102 -18.93 2.55 -7.74
CA LEU A 102 -18.42 1.41 -6.99
C LEU A 102 -19.57 0.52 -6.56
N PRO A 103 -19.42 -0.80 -6.69
CA PRO A 103 -20.40 -1.73 -6.11
C PRO A 103 -20.42 -1.58 -4.58
N VAL A 104 -21.51 -2.00 -3.96
CA VAL A 104 -21.62 -2.11 -2.50
C VAL A 104 -21.27 -3.53 -2.11
N TYR A 105 -20.31 -3.68 -1.19
CA TYR A 105 -19.88 -4.95 -0.62
C TYR A 105 -20.61 -5.15 0.70
N GLU A 106 -21.71 -5.88 0.67
CA GLU A 106 -22.59 -6.09 1.82
C GLU A 106 -22.17 -7.35 2.59
N VAL A 107 -21.92 -7.19 3.88
CA VAL A 107 -21.58 -8.30 4.77
C VAL A 107 -22.87 -9.03 5.16
N GLN A 108 -22.99 -10.29 4.75
CA GLN A 108 -24.19 -11.12 4.97
C GLN A 108 -24.08 -12.04 6.20
N ARG A 109 -22.88 -12.32 6.68
CA ARG A 109 -22.58 -13.17 7.83
C ARG A 109 -21.28 -12.73 8.50
N PRO A 110 -20.98 -13.17 9.74
CA PRO A 110 -19.69 -12.88 10.37
C PRO A 110 -18.50 -13.23 9.46
N LEU A 111 -17.47 -12.37 9.51
CA LEU A 111 -16.22 -12.54 8.76
C LEU A 111 -15.30 -13.45 9.60
N ASP A 112 -15.48 -14.73 9.43
CA ASP A 112 -14.72 -15.82 10.02
C ASP A 112 -14.14 -16.74 8.93
N ASP A 113 -13.23 -17.64 9.27
CA ASP A 113 -12.59 -18.59 8.34
C ASP A 113 -11.92 -17.90 7.12
N LEU A 114 -11.17 -16.84 7.38
CA LEU A 114 -10.56 -16.01 6.34
C LEU A 114 -9.10 -16.38 6.01
N GLU A 115 -8.50 -17.36 6.71
CA GLU A 115 -7.06 -17.63 6.64
C GLU A 115 -6.59 -18.17 5.26
N ALA A 116 -7.46 -18.82 4.50
CA ALA A 116 -7.10 -19.45 3.22
C ALA A 116 -7.46 -18.64 1.97
N ILE A 117 -7.91 -17.37 2.12
CA ILE A 117 -8.48 -16.62 0.99
C ILE A 117 -7.39 -16.06 0.07
N TRP A 118 -6.24 -15.67 0.62
CA TRP A 118 -5.16 -15.01 -0.11
C TRP A 118 -3.86 -15.79 0.03
N ASP A 119 -3.18 -16.04 -1.09
CA ASP A 119 -1.88 -16.71 -1.13
C ASP A 119 -0.72 -15.70 -1.08
N TYR A 120 -0.62 -14.92 0.00
CA TYR A 120 0.49 -13.97 0.19
C TYR A 120 1.86 -14.65 0.27
N VAL A 121 1.93 -15.88 0.78
CA VAL A 121 3.18 -16.64 0.83
C VAL A 121 3.62 -17.06 -0.55
N GLY A 122 2.71 -17.49 -1.42
CA GLY A 122 3.00 -17.77 -2.83
C GLY A 122 3.46 -16.53 -3.58
N GLU A 123 2.78 -15.37 -3.39
CA GLU A 123 3.21 -14.08 -3.96
C GLU A 123 4.62 -13.71 -3.50
N TYR A 124 4.92 -13.83 -2.20
CA TYR A 124 6.24 -13.54 -1.65
C TYR A 124 7.32 -14.48 -2.22
N ARG A 125 7.05 -15.78 -2.28
CA ARG A 125 8.00 -16.76 -2.84
C ARG A 125 8.27 -16.48 -4.32
N PHE A 126 7.25 -16.11 -5.07
CA PHE A 126 7.40 -15.72 -6.47
C PHE A 126 8.29 -14.46 -6.58
N LEU A 127 7.96 -13.39 -5.86
CA LEU A 127 8.77 -12.18 -5.83
C LEU A 127 10.22 -12.48 -5.46
N ARG A 128 10.43 -13.22 -4.38
CA ARG A 128 11.77 -13.57 -3.88
C ARG A 128 12.60 -14.39 -4.90
N ALA A 129 11.96 -15.23 -5.68
CA ALA A 129 12.61 -16.04 -6.71
C ALA A 129 13.05 -15.21 -7.94
N HIS A 130 12.44 -14.05 -8.17
CA HIS A 130 12.66 -13.25 -9.38
C HIS A 130 13.45 -11.95 -9.14
N THR A 131 13.89 -11.66 -7.90
CA THR A 131 14.70 -10.47 -7.62
C THR A 131 15.81 -10.75 -6.62
N ARG A 132 16.89 -9.94 -6.69
CA ARG A 132 17.94 -9.85 -5.68
C ARG A 132 17.80 -8.61 -4.79
N ARG A 133 16.81 -7.77 -5.06
CA ARG A 133 16.45 -6.62 -4.24
C ARG A 133 15.63 -7.08 -3.03
N ARG A 134 15.42 -6.20 -2.06
CA ARG A 134 14.62 -6.50 -0.88
C ARG A 134 13.15 -6.66 -1.27
N PRO A 135 12.51 -7.83 -1.06
CA PRO A 135 11.09 -7.99 -1.28
C PRO A 135 10.29 -7.22 -0.24
N LYS A 136 9.26 -6.51 -0.69
CA LYS A 136 8.30 -5.80 0.15
C LYS A 136 6.91 -6.34 -0.12
N MET A 137 6.21 -6.76 0.93
CA MET A 137 4.85 -7.27 0.83
C MET A 137 3.85 -6.26 1.40
N GLY A 138 2.81 -5.95 0.64
CA GLY A 138 1.67 -5.15 1.10
C GLY A 138 0.54 -6.06 1.57
N LEU A 139 -0.02 -5.81 2.77
CA LEU A 139 -1.22 -6.46 3.27
C LEU A 139 -2.27 -5.42 3.64
N PRO A 140 -3.56 -5.72 3.47
CA PRO A 140 -4.60 -4.79 3.91
C PRO A 140 -4.57 -4.62 5.42
N GLY A 141 -4.76 -3.39 5.88
CA GLY A 141 -5.03 -3.10 7.29
C GLY A 141 -6.50 -3.36 7.63
N PRO A 142 -6.77 -3.82 8.86
CA PRO A 142 -8.12 -4.27 9.23
C PRO A 142 -9.14 -3.12 9.20
N TYR A 143 -8.76 -1.91 9.58
CA TYR A 143 -9.68 -0.77 9.60
C TYR A 143 -10.00 -0.27 8.20
N GLY A 144 -8.97 -0.11 7.37
CA GLY A 144 -9.11 0.35 5.97
C GLY A 144 -9.97 -0.57 5.11
N MET A 145 -9.91 -1.89 5.35
CA MET A 145 -10.76 -2.86 4.65
C MET A 145 -12.26 -2.61 4.87
N THR A 146 -12.66 -2.10 6.04
CA THR A 146 -14.08 -1.85 6.34
C THR A 146 -14.66 -0.62 5.66
N THR A 147 -13.81 0.20 5.03
CA THR A 147 -14.23 1.45 4.38
C THR A 147 -15.24 1.22 3.27
N GLU A 148 -15.09 0.13 2.54
CA GLU A 148 -15.93 -0.22 1.40
C GLU A 148 -17.03 -1.26 1.75
N LEU A 149 -17.10 -1.69 3.02
CA LEU A 149 -18.08 -2.66 3.48
C LEU A 149 -19.34 -1.99 4.02
N ASP A 150 -20.49 -2.47 3.60
CA ASP A 150 -21.76 -2.30 4.33
C ASP A 150 -21.91 -3.45 5.32
N PHE A 151 -21.49 -3.23 6.54
CA PHE A 151 -21.49 -4.23 7.64
C PHE A 151 -22.69 -4.11 8.57
N SER A 152 -23.61 -3.18 8.30
CA SER A 152 -24.66 -2.75 9.21
C SER A 152 -25.64 -3.86 9.63
N GLN A 153 -25.76 -4.92 8.84
CA GLN A 153 -26.63 -6.06 9.15
C GLN A 153 -26.00 -7.08 10.11
N VAL A 154 -24.64 -7.10 10.23
CA VAL A 154 -23.91 -8.12 10.98
C VAL A 154 -23.15 -7.54 12.16
N TYR A 155 -22.55 -6.35 11.96
CA TYR A 155 -21.74 -5.70 12.98
C TYR A 155 -22.36 -4.38 13.44
N ARG A 156 -22.24 -4.12 14.74
CA ARG A 156 -22.81 -2.93 15.37
C ARG A 156 -22.13 -1.63 14.93
N ASN A 157 -20.83 -1.69 14.65
CA ASN A 157 -20.01 -0.55 14.24
C ASN A 157 -18.80 -1.00 13.42
N ARG A 158 -18.06 -0.05 12.84
CA ARG A 158 -16.88 -0.30 12.03
C ARG A 158 -15.77 -1.02 12.79
N ARG A 159 -15.54 -0.67 14.04
CA ARG A 159 -14.52 -1.31 14.86
C ARG A 159 -14.81 -2.81 15.06
N ASP A 160 -16.03 -3.17 15.38
CA ASP A 160 -16.41 -4.57 15.57
C ASP A 160 -16.21 -5.38 14.27
N CYS A 161 -16.52 -4.80 13.12
CA CYS A 161 -16.26 -5.40 11.80
C CYS A 161 -14.75 -5.54 11.52
N ALA A 162 -13.97 -4.50 11.78
CA ALA A 162 -12.52 -4.53 11.59
C ALA A 162 -11.81 -5.51 12.54
N GLU A 163 -12.29 -5.64 13.78
CA GLU A 163 -11.77 -6.61 14.76
C GLU A 163 -11.89 -8.05 14.26
N ALA A 164 -12.97 -8.39 13.54
CA ALA A 164 -13.16 -9.72 12.97
C ALA A 164 -12.12 -10.08 11.89
N LEU A 165 -11.47 -9.08 11.26
CA LEU A 165 -10.44 -9.30 10.25
C LEU A 165 -9.04 -9.53 10.86
N VAL A 166 -8.82 -9.15 12.12
CA VAL A 166 -7.50 -9.20 12.78
C VAL A 166 -6.90 -10.61 12.80
N PRO A 167 -7.63 -11.69 13.15
CA PRO A 167 -7.04 -13.03 13.18
C PRO A 167 -6.43 -13.45 11.84
N ALA A 168 -7.15 -13.24 10.74
CA ALA A 168 -6.70 -13.60 9.39
C ALA A 168 -5.46 -12.77 8.96
N ILE A 169 -5.51 -11.45 9.13
CA ILE A 169 -4.37 -10.58 8.79
C ILE A 169 -3.14 -10.95 9.61
N ARG A 170 -3.31 -11.18 10.91
CA ARG A 170 -2.23 -11.64 11.79
C ARG A 170 -1.68 -13.01 11.36
N GLY A 171 -2.54 -13.94 10.95
CA GLY A 171 -2.16 -15.24 10.39
C GLY A 171 -1.23 -15.05 9.17
N HIS A 172 -1.66 -14.27 8.18
CA HIS A 172 -0.86 -13.96 6.99
C HIS A 172 0.46 -13.28 7.31
N ILE A 173 0.51 -12.36 8.28
CA ILE A 173 1.76 -11.74 8.74
C ILE A 173 2.72 -12.80 9.27
N LYS A 174 2.26 -13.71 10.15
CA LYS A 174 3.07 -14.79 10.71
C LYS A 174 3.60 -15.74 9.63
N ASP A 175 2.75 -16.12 8.69
CA ASP A 175 3.10 -17.03 7.60
C ASP A 175 4.15 -16.41 6.65
N LEU A 176 4.01 -15.13 6.34
CA LEU A 176 5.01 -14.38 5.57
C LEU A 176 6.35 -14.31 6.29
N VAL A 177 6.36 -13.99 7.58
CA VAL A 177 7.58 -13.93 8.37
C VAL A 177 8.22 -15.32 8.50
N ALA A 178 7.43 -16.37 8.69
CA ALA A 178 7.90 -17.75 8.69
C ALA A 178 8.47 -18.17 7.32
N ALA A 179 7.96 -17.63 6.22
CA ALA A 179 8.50 -17.82 4.87
C ALA A 179 9.79 -17.01 4.60
N GLY A 180 10.20 -16.14 5.53
CA GLY A 180 11.40 -15.31 5.45
C GLY A 180 11.18 -13.88 4.96
N CYS A 181 9.95 -13.40 4.91
CA CYS A 181 9.65 -12.00 4.61
C CYS A 181 10.07 -11.11 5.78
N ASP A 182 10.91 -10.10 5.50
CA ASP A 182 11.45 -9.17 6.50
C ASP A 182 10.97 -7.72 6.33
N TYR A 183 10.04 -7.47 5.37
CA TYR A 183 9.47 -6.15 5.13
C TYR A 183 7.99 -6.25 4.73
N ILE A 184 7.11 -5.81 5.61
CA ILE A 184 5.66 -5.82 5.41
C ILE A 184 5.12 -4.39 5.56
N GLN A 185 4.34 -3.96 4.57
CA GLN A 185 3.56 -2.73 4.61
C GLN A 185 2.10 -3.06 4.88
N ILE A 186 1.54 -2.49 5.96
CA ILE A 186 0.12 -2.60 6.31
C ILE A 186 -0.60 -1.41 5.70
N GLU A 187 -1.62 -1.69 4.91
CA GLU A 187 -2.28 -0.71 4.06
C GLU A 187 -3.56 -0.15 4.69
N GLU A 188 -3.54 1.13 5.07
CA GLU A 188 -4.68 1.88 5.60
C GLU A 188 -5.04 3.12 4.74
N PRO A 189 -5.02 3.02 3.38
CA PRO A 189 -5.10 4.19 2.51
C PRO A 189 -6.45 4.89 2.53
N LEU A 190 -7.53 4.19 2.92
CA LEU A 190 -8.89 4.72 2.91
C LEU A 190 -9.39 5.17 4.29
N THR A 191 -8.67 4.85 5.34
CA THR A 191 -9.00 5.22 6.73
C THR A 191 -9.20 6.73 6.91
N PRO A 192 -8.46 7.63 6.24
CA PRO A 192 -8.72 9.07 6.32
C PRO A 192 -10.12 9.53 5.89
N SER A 193 -10.86 8.74 5.11
CA SER A 193 -12.25 9.07 4.77
C SER A 193 -13.17 9.04 5.99
N HIS A 194 -12.76 8.36 7.06
CA HIS A 194 -13.46 8.23 8.33
C HIS A 194 -12.84 9.06 9.47
N ALA A 195 -11.92 9.98 9.15
CA ALA A 195 -11.21 10.82 10.13
C ALA A 195 -12.14 11.66 11.05
N ALA A 196 -13.38 11.90 10.61
CA ALA A 196 -14.39 12.61 11.40
C ALA A 196 -15.22 11.71 12.32
N GLU A 197 -15.11 10.38 12.18
CA GLU A 197 -15.76 9.43 13.08
C GLU A 197 -15.00 9.36 14.41
N ASP A 198 -15.74 9.11 15.49
CA ASP A 198 -15.15 9.03 16.82
C ASP A 198 -14.10 7.93 16.92
N ARG A 199 -12.93 8.28 17.47
CA ARG A 199 -11.81 7.38 17.76
C ARG A 199 -11.26 6.59 16.56
N THR A 200 -11.39 7.12 15.34
CA THR A 200 -10.86 6.44 14.14
C THR A 200 -9.36 6.14 14.24
N ALA A 201 -8.57 7.11 14.69
CA ALA A 201 -7.11 6.95 14.81
C ALA A 201 -6.75 5.90 15.88
N GLU A 202 -7.35 5.96 17.05
CA GLU A 202 -7.12 5.02 18.15
C GLU A 202 -7.56 3.60 17.78
N ASN A 203 -8.71 3.47 17.13
CA ASN A 203 -9.22 2.18 16.67
C ASN A 203 -8.29 1.56 15.63
N MET A 204 -7.84 2.33 14.63
CA MET A 204 -6.88 1.87 13.63
C MET A 204 -5.58 1.40 14.28
N VAL A 205 -5.00 2.21 15.17
CA VAL A 205 -3.74 1.90 15.85
C VAL A 205 -3.86 0.64 16.72
N ASP A 206 -4.92 0.52 17.53
CA ASP A 206 -5.17 -0.66 18.36
C ASP A 206 -5.26 -1.94 17.51
N LEU A 207 -5.98 -1.91 16.41
CA LEU A 207 -6.14 -3.07 15.53
C LEU A 207 -4.84 -3.44 14.80
N ILE A 208 -4.06 -2.45 14.35
CA ILE A 208 -2.73 -2.70 13.78
C ILE A 208 -1.82 -3.34 14.82
N ASN A 209 -1.80 -2.80 16.05
CA ASN A 209 -1.00 -3.37 17.14
C ASN A 209 -1.36 -4.83 17.40
N LYS A 210 -2.64 -5.19 17.39
CA LYS A 210 -3.08 -6.59 17.50
C LYS A 210 -2.59 -7.48 16.36
N CYS A 211 -2.51 -6.94 15.14
CA CYS A 211 -2.00 -7.70 13.99
C CYS A 211 -0.50 -8.02 14.11
N VAL A 212 0.31 -7.11 14.66
CA VAL A 212 1.78 -7.26 14.72
C VAL A 212 2.31 -7.73 16.07
N ASP A 213 1.46 -7.83 17.11
CA ASP A 213 1.85 -8.17 18.47
C ASP A 213 2.69 -9.45 18.54
N GLY A 214 3.85 -9.39 19.19
CA GLY A 214 4.76 -10.53 19.38
C GLY A 214 5.42 -11.06 18.08
N VAL A 215 5.23 -10.41 16.93
CA VAL A 215 5.89 -10.78 15.68
C VAL A 215 7.22 -10.03 15.59
N THR A 216 8.32 -10.76 15.47
CA THR A 216 9.69 -10.22 15.41
C THR A 216 10.39 -10.61 14.10
N GLY A 217 11.50 -9.94 13.78
CA GLY A 217 12.31 -10.25 12.58
C GLY A 217 11.76 -9.67 11.27
N CYS A 218 10.80 -8.76 11.35
CA CYS A 218 10.20 -8.10 10.19
C CYS A 218 10.06 -6.59 10.44
N THR A 219 10.34 -5.78 9.45
CA THR A 219 10.06 -4.34 9.45
C THR A 219 8.60 -4.12 9.08
N PHE A 220 7.83 -3.48 9.95
CA PHE A 220 6.45 -3.10 9.71
C PHE A 220 6.34 -1.61 9.43
N ILE A 221 5.79 -1.25 8.27
CA ILE A 221 5.44 0.12 7.89
C ILE A 221 3.93 0.20 7.70
N VAL A 222 3.29 1.24 8.21
CA VAL A 222 1.86 1.48 7.95
C VAL A 222 1.72 2.56 6.89
N HIS A 223 1.04 2.24 5.80
CA HIS A 223 0.73 3.21 4.75
C HIS A 223 -0.60 3.89 5.02
N ILE A 224 -0.56 5.21 5.11
CA ILE A 224 -1.73 6.07 5.24
C ILE A 224 -1.61 7.18 4.20
N CYS A 225 -2.54 7.25 3.28
CA CYS A 225 -2.65 8.33 2.31
C CYS A 225 -4.11 8.81 2.21
N PHE A 226 -4.43 9.59 1.22
CA PHE A 226 -5.79 10.13 1.04
C PHE A 226 -6.51 9.46 -0.13
N GLY A 227 -6.04 8.26 -0.52
CA GLY A 227 -6.56 7.49 -1.64
C GLY A 227 -6.14 8.06 -3.00
N SER A 228 -6.40 7.28 -4.04
CA SER A 228 -6.11 7.64 -5.43
C SER A 228 -7.20 7.13 -6.38
N PHE A 229 -8.47 7.49 -6.10
CA PHE A 229 -9.55 7.14 -7.01
C PHE A 229 -9.49 8.03 -8.24
N ARG A 230 -9.31 7.43 -9.43
CA ARG A 230 -9.12 8.16 -10.69
C ARG A 230 -8.09 9.28 -10.60
N ARG A 231 -7.04 9.06 -9.79
CA ARG A 231 -5.98 10.05 -9.52
C ARG A 231 -6.45 11.28 -8.71
N LEU A 232 -7.56 11.17 -8.01
CA LEU A 232 -8.07 12.19 -7.08
C LEU A 232 -8.01 11.67 -5.64
N PRO A 233 -7.79 12.55 -4.66
CA PRO A 233 -7.85 12.17 -3.25
C PRO A 233 -9.29 11.76 -2.86
N TYR A 234 -9.39 10.75 -2.01
CA TYR A 234 -10.68 10.22 -1.52
C TYR A 234 -11.19 10.97 -0.28
N ALA A 235 -10.27 11.59 0.46
CA ALA A 235 -10.55 12.23 1.73
C ALA A 235 -9.92 13.63 1.83
N LYS A 236 -10.33 14.38 2.86
CA LYS A 236 -9.66 15.63 3.24
C LYS A 236 -8.20 15.33 3.59
N ARG A 237 -7.28 16.01 2.91
CA ARG A 237 -5.85 15.79 3.04
C ARG A 237 -5.26 16.48 4.28
N SER A 238 -5.37 15.84 5.44
CA SER A 238 -4.72 16.25 6.68
C SER A 238 -4.38 15.05 7.54
N TYR A 239 -3.21 15.00 8.14
CA TYR A 239 -2.77 13.97 9.07
C TYR A 239 -2.97 14.35 10.54
N ARG A 240 -3.46 15.57 10.84
CA ARG A 240 -3.60 16.06 12.22
C ARG A 240 -4.50 15.20 13.09
N TRP A 241 -5.51 14.57 12.50
CA TRP A 241 -6.46 13.70 13.20
C TRP A 241 -5.83 12.39 13.71
N LEU A 242 -4.67 11.99 13.17
CA LEU A 242 -3.94 10.80 13.61
C LEU A 242 -3.25 11.01 14.97
N PHE A 243 -3.01 12.24 15.35
CA PHE A 243 -2.25 12.56 16.56
C PHE A 243 -3.15 12.86 17.74
N PRO A 244 -2.81 12.38 18.97
CA PRO A 244 -1.54 11.68 19.29
C PRO A 244 -1.56 10.16 19.04
N ALA A 245 -2.69 9.54 18.69
CA ALA A 245 -2.88 8.10 18.66
C ALA A 245 -1.82 7.35 17.82
N LEU A 246 -1.34 7.95 16.72
CA LEU A 246 -0.31 7.35 15.86
C LEU A 246 0.99 7.05 16.61
N LEU A 247 1.28 7.80 17.68
CA LEU A 247 2.48 7.61 18.49
C LEU A 247 2.49 6.27 19.23
N ASP A 248 1.32 5.71 19.51
CA ASP A 248 1.13 4.44 20.23
C ASP A 248 1.17 3.21 19.30
N ALA A 249 1.38 3.41 17.99
CA ALA A 249 1.48 2.30 17.04
C ALA A 249 2.78 1.51 17.25
N ASN A 250 2.68 0.18 17.43
CA ASN A 250 3.82 -0.71 17.63
C ASN A 250 4.40 -1.18 16.27
N VAL A 251 4.83 -0.24 15.45
CA VAL A 251 5.40 -0.45 14.11
C VAL A 251 6.70 0.32 13.93
N HIS A 252 7.48 -0.05 12.94
CA HIS A 252 8.79 0.54 12.68
C HIS A 252 8.70 1.91 11.98
N GLY A 253 7.58 2.24 11.34
CA GLY A 253 7.43 3.51 10.67
C GLY A 253 6.13 3.65 9.88
N PHE A 254 6.05 4.74 9.13
CA PHE A 254 4.87 5.10 8.37
C PHE A 254 5.23 5.52 6.95
N SER A 255 4.40 5.12 5.99
CA SER A 255 4.42 5.61 4.62
C SER A 255 3.32 6.65 4.44
N LEU A 256 3.70 7.90 4.20
CA LEU A 256 2.79 9.05 4.14
C LEU A 256 2.96 9.85 2.85
N GLU A 257 1.85 10.38 2.32
CA GLU A 257 1.77 11.21 1.12
C GLU A 257 2.19 12.66 1.40
N PHE A 258 3.19 13.16 0.68
CA PHE A 258 3.68 14.56 0.75
C PHE A 258 3.86 15.21 -0.63
N GLY A 259 4.29 14.47 -1.65
CA GLY A 259 4.65 14.99 -2.96
C GLY A 259 3.52 15.75 -3.64
N GLY A 260 2.32 15.19 -3.64
CA GLY A 260 1.10 15.83 -4.16
C GLY A 260 0.49 16.90 -3.27
N ARG A 261 1.18 17.28 -2.17
CA ARG A 261 0.71 18.24 -1.15
C ARG A 261 1.72 19.35 -0.86
N GLU A 262 2.72 19.54 -1.72
CA GLU A 262 3.77 20.55 -1.51
C GLU A 262 4.43 20.45 -0.11
N MET A 263 4.66 19.21 0.35
CA MET A 263 5.23 18.88 1.66
C MET A 263 4.40 19.34 2.87
N ALA A 264 3.11 19.66 2.69
CA ALA A 264 2.24 20.11 3.76
C ALA A 264 2.20 19.11 4.94
N GLU A 265 2.29 19.64 6.16
CA GLU A 265 2.26 18.90 7.44
C GLU A 265 3.47 17.96 7.64
N ILE A 266 4.58 18.15 6.94
CA ILE A 266 5.82 17.40 7.20
C ILE A 266 6.35 17.62 8.63
N ASP A 267 6.05 18.76 9.24
CA ASP A 267 6.38 19.10 10.61
C ASP A 267 5.81 18.09 11.64
N LEU A 268 4.71 17.43 11.31
CA LEU A 268 4.14 16.39 12.18
C LEU A 268 5.08 15.21 12.38
N VAL A 269 5.96 14.92 11.40
CA VAL A 269 6.95 13.85 11.48
C VAL A 269 7.94 14.10 12.63
N GLY A 270 8.24 15.36 12.96
CA GLY A 270 9.07 15.73 14.09
C GLY A 270 8.51 15.34 15.47
N LYS A 271 7.23 14.96 15.55
CA LYS A 271 6.60 14.49 16.80
C LYS A 271 6.84 13.00 17.08
N TRP A 272 7.37 12.25 16.12
CA TRP A 272 7.62 10.82 16.27
C TRP A 272 8.95 10.57 16.97
N ASP A 273 9.11 9.36 17.50
CA ASP A 273 10.41 8.82 17.88
C ASP A 273 11.38 8.89 16.70
N SER A 274 12.61 9.35 16.95
CA SER A 274 13.67 9.50 15.94
C SER A 274 14.03 8.19 15.26
N GLU A 275 13.83 7.06 15.93
CA GLU A 275 14.11 5.73 15.38
C GLU A 275 13.07 5.23 14.38
N ARG A 276 11.90 5.87 14.31
CA ARG A 276 10.85 5.49 13.36
C ARG A 276 11.19 5.87 11.93
N ILE A 277 10.94 4.96 11.03
CA ILE A 277 11.14 5.14 9.59
C ILE A 277 10.03 6.02 9.02
N LEU A 278 10.41 7.02 8.24
CA LEU A 278 9.51 7.70 7.32
C LEU A 278 9.73 7.15 5.91
N SER A 279 8.77 6.41 5.38
CA SER A 279 8.69 6.10 3.94
C SER A 279 7.95 7.26 3.28
N ALA A 280 8.70 8.27 2.86
CA ALA A 280 8.13 9.53 2.38
C ALA A 280 7.61 9.39 0.96
N GLY A 281 6.30 9.56 0.78
CA GLY A 281 5.66 9.68 -0.53
C GLY A 281 6.01 11.02 -1.16
N LEU A 282 7.14 11.07 -1.87
CA LEU A 282 7.67 12.28 -2.49
C LEU A 282 7.33 12.37 -3.98
N ILE A 283 6.85 11.29 -4.56
CA ILE A 283 6.48 11.19 -5.96
C ILE A 283 4.95 11.26 -6.07
N ASP A 284 4.43 12.33 -6.68
CA ASP A 284 3.00 12.52 -6.87
C ASP A 284 2.46 11.64 -8.01
N ILE A 285 1.69 10.63 -7.65
CA ILE A 285 1.08 9.71 -8.62
C ILE A 285 -0.21 10.27 -9.23
N LYS A 286 -0.69 11.40 -8.77
CA LYS A 286 -1.95 12.03 -9.18
C LYS A 286 -1.77 13.03 -10.32
N THR A 287 -0.52 13.42 -10.64
CA THR A 287 -0.17 14.30 -11.74
C THR A 287 0.49 13.56 -12.92
N HIS A 288 0.37 14.11 -14.15
CA HIS A 288 1.13 13.67 -15.31
C HIS A 288 2.54 14.29 -15.37
N TYR A 289 2.82 15.28 -14.55
CA TYR A 289 4.18 15.81 -14.41
C TYR A 289 5.10 14.69 -13.91
N SER A 290 6.21 14.50 -14.59
CA SER A 290 7.27 13.61 -14.14
C SER A 290 8.30 14.45 -13.40
N GLU A 291 8.42 14.23 -12.11
CA GLU A 291 9.39 14.92 -11.27
C GLU A 291 10.80 14.71 -11.81
N THR A 292 11.60 15.76 -11.77
CA THR A 292 13.04 15.68 -12.01
C THR A 292 13.77 15.17 -10.77
N PRO A 293 15.01 14.66 -10.89
CA PRO A 293 15.83 14.34 -9.71
C PRO A 293 16.00 15.53 -8.77
N ASP A 294 16.06 16.76 -9.28
CA ASP A 294 16.25 17.96 -8.48
C ASP A 294 14.99 18.31 -7.65
N ASP A 295 13.78 18.14 -8.23
CA ASP A 295 12.52 18.28 -7.49
C ASP A 295 12.48 17.31 -6.27
N ILE A 296 12.92 16.07 -6.49
CA ILE A 296 12.92 15.04 -5.45
C ILE A 296 13.99 15.32 -4.40
N ILE A 297 15.19 15.77 -4.81
CA ILE A 297 16.27 16.17 -3.89
C ILE A 297 15.80 17.30 -2.95
N GLU A 298 15.09 18.30 -3.46
CA GLU A 298 14.53 19.38 -2.64
C GLU A 298 13.57 18.85 -1.59
N ARG A 299 12.63 17.95 -1.99
CA ARG A 299 11.68 17.32 -1.06
C ARG A 299 12.39 16.44 -0.03
N VAL A 300 13.42 15.68 -0.42
CA VAL A 300 14.23 14.89 0.50
C VAL A 300 14.94 15.77 1.52
N ARG A 301 15.53 16.89 1.10
CA ARG A 301 16.17 17.85 2.03
C ARG A 301 15.21 18.38 3.07
N THR A 302 13.96 18.66 2.69
CA THR A 302 12.90 19.04 3.65
C THR A 302 12.61 17.92 4.64
N CYS A 303 12.59 16.65 4.21
CA CYS A 303 12.42 15.51 5.12
C CYS A 303 13.61 15.34 6.08
N LEU A 304 14.82 15.61 5.61
CA LEU A 304 16.05 15.50 6.43
C LEU A 304 16.12 16.52 7.57
N GLU A 305 15.28 17.53 7.57
CA GLU A 305 15.11 18.43 8.74
C GLU A 305 14.45 17.70 9.94
N TYR A 306 13.73 16.59 9.67
CA TYR A 306 12.95 15.85 10.66
C TYR A 306 13.40 14.41 10.85
N ARG A 307 14.13 13.83 9.90
CA ARG A 307 14.57 12.41 9.91
C ARG A 307 16.01 12.25 9.44
N ALA A 308 16.75 11.41 10.15
CA ALA A 308 18.08 10.99 9.70
C ALA A 308 17.97 10.19 8.39
N PRO A 309 18.98 10.24 7.52
CA PRO A 309 18.96 9.55 6.22
C PRO A 309 18.80 8.03 6.33
N GLU A 310 19.20 7.41 7.44
CA GLU A 310 19.01 5.99 7.75
C GLU A 310 17.56 5.63 8.10
N ARG A 311 16.75 6.64 8.41
CA ARG A 311 15.33 6.52 8.80
C ARG A 311 14.39 7.13 7.76
N LEU A 312 14.90 7.42 6.56
CA LEU A 312 14.14 8.02 5.47
C LEU A 312 14.20 7.14 4.23
N GLU A 313 13.04 6.71 3.75
CA GLU A 313 12.87 6.05 2.45
C GLU A 313 12.21 7.01 1.47
N ILE A 314 12.60 6.96 0.21
CA ILE A 314 11.97 7.70 -0.90
C ILE A 314 10.93 6.81 -1.54
N SER A 315 9.67 7.24 -1.50
CA SER A 315 8.53 6.44 -1.97
C SER A 315 7.55 7.28 -2.81
N THR A 316 6.51 6.62 -3.31
CA THR A 316 5.39 7.26 -3.99
C THR A 316 4.28 7.63 -3.01
N ASP A 317 3.48 8.64 -3.34
CA ASP A 317 2.30 9.07 -2.57
C ASP A 317 1.29 7.94 -2.34
N CYS A 318 1.16 7.05 -3.30
CA CYS A 318 0.25 5.90 -3.28
C CYS A 318 0.70 4.89 -4.36
N GLY A 319 0.00 3.76 -4.51
CA GLY A 319 0.31 2.76 -5.51
C GLY A 319 0.22 3.27 -6.96
N LEU A 320 1.13 2.81 -7.82
CA LEU A 320 1.28 3.23 -9.22
C LEU A 320 0.31 2.54 -10.19
N ARG A 321 -0.54 1.64 -9.74
CA ARG A 321 -1.38 0.75 -10.57
C ARG A 321 -2.14 1.48 -11.70
N ARG A 322 -2.58 2.71 -11.48
CA ARG A 322 -3.34 3.53 -12.45
C ARG A 322 -2.52 4.62 -13.15
N VAL A 323 -1.22 4.65 -12.92
CA VAL A 323 -0.29 5.54 -13.62
C VAL A 323 0.15 4.84 -14.91
N PRO A 324 0.18 5.50 -16.07
CA PRO A 324 0.72 4.88 -17.28
C PRO A 324 2.15 4.37 -17.06
N ARG A 325 2.46 3.18 -17.56
CA ARG A 325 3.73 2.48 -17.30
C ARG A 325 4.96 3.35 -17.63
N TYR A 326 4.95 4.03 -18.77
CA TYR A 326 6.08 4.92 -19.16
C TYR A 326 6.30 6.04 -18.15
N LEU A 327 5.21 6.57 -17.59
CA LEU A 327 5.28 7.65 -16.59
C LEU A 327 5.74 7.10 -15.23
N ALA A 328 5.28 5.94 -14.83
CA ALA A 328 5.76 5.27 -13.62
C ALA A 328 7.27 5.01 -13.69
N MET A 329 7.76 4.49 -14.82
CA MET A 329 9.18 4.29 -15.07
C MET A 329 9.98 5.61 -14.98
N SER A 330 9.52 6.67 -15.65
CA SER A 330 10.16 7.98 -15.62
C SER A 330 10.27 8.55 -14.21
N LYS A 331 9.16 8.55 -13.46
CA LYS A 331 9.09 9.06 -12.09
C LYS A 331 10.01 8.28 -11.13
N MET A 332 9.99 6.96 -11.19
CA MET A 332 10.80 6.13 -10.29
C MET A 332 12.28 6.12 -10.66
N SER A 333 12.64 6.24 -11.95
CA SER A 333 14.03 6.45 -12.36
C SER A 333 14.58 7.78 -11.85
N ALA A 334 13.77 8.84 -11.87
CA ALA A 334 14.15 10.13 -11.29
C ALA A 334 14.37 10.04 -9.77
N ALA A 335 13.54 9.26 -9.07
CA ALA A 335 13.70 9.00 -7.62
C ALA A 335 14.99 8.25 -7.32
N ALA A 336 15.30 7.21 -8.09
CA ALA A 336 16.54 6.44 -7.92
C ALA A 336 17.79 7.29 -8.20
N GLU A 337 17.74 8.14 -9.23
CA GLU A 337 18.83 9.07 -9.54
C GLU A 337 19.00 10.12 -8.43
N ALA A 338 17.92 10.67 -7.90
CA ALA A 338 17.97 11.60 -6.76
C ALA A 338 18.64 10.95 -5.54
N ALA A 339 18.23 9.73 -5.19
CA ALA A 339 18.85 8.97 -4.10
C ALA A 339 20.33 8.73 -4.33
N ARG A 340 20.70 8.32 -5.54
CA ARG A 340 22.10 8.09 -5.92
C ARG A 340 22.97 9.35 -5.75
N ARG A 341 22.47 10.51 -6.19
CA ARG A 341 23.19 11.81 -6.04
C ARG A 341 23.33 12.19 -4.58
N LEU A 342 22.27 12.05 -3.77
CA LEU A 342 22.32 12.37 -2.34
C LEU A 342 23.29 11.45 -1.58
N ARG A 343 23.26 10.15 -1.85
CA ARG A 343 24.19 9.18 -1.24
C ARG A 343 25.67 9.44 -1.62
N ALA A 344 25.94 10.02 -2.79
CA ALA A 344 27.29 10.35 -3.24
C ALA A 344 27.81 11.68 -2.66
N SER A 345 26.94 12.52 -2.12
CA SER A 345 27.29 13.86 -1.59
C SER A 345 27.37 13.89 -0.04
N GLY A 346 26.96 12.84 0.65
CA GLY A 346 27.06 12.68 2.11
C GLY A 346 28.01 11.57 2.48
#